data_cb94efa2c7ebae913b6c18b308bc0a5f
#
_entry.id   cb94efa2c7ebae913b6c18b308bc0a5f
#
_cell.length_a   1.000
_cell.length_b   1.000
_cell.length_c   1.000
_cell.angle_alpha   90.00
_cell.angle_beta   90.00
_cell.angle_gamma   90.00
#
_symmetry.space_group_name_H-M   'P 1'
#
loop_
_entity.id
_entity.type
_entity.pdbx_description
1 polymer ?
#
loop_
_entity_poly.entity_id
_entity_poly.type
_entity_poly.pdbx_seq_one_letter_code
_entity_poly.pdbx_strand_id
1 'polypeptide(L)'
;MRPSHAHSYADLLSILQVSSSHTTVPKEEIYDLLGIGYGPAHLALSIALRESTEANEANFKSHFLEKRGHFAWHPALLLPGSQLQVSPLKDLVTLRDPTSTYSFYNYLHSHGRLARYINKEQGVPSRREWTSYLAWAARRMNDAVSYGQDVVSIEPLTLASAAPDAKQDVL
;
A
#
# COMPACT_ATOMS: atom_id res chain seq x y z
N MET A 1 37.33 16.47 -28.33
CA MET A 1 36.60 17.11 -27.22
C MET A 1 35.18 16.55 -27.19
N ARG A 2 34.86 15.70 -26.24
CA ARG A 2 33.48 15.23 -25.99
C ARG A 2 33.01 15.91 -24.72
N PRO A 3 31.81 16.50 -24.62
CA PRO A 3 31.31 17.05 -23.39
C PRO A 3 30.89 15.92 -22.46
N SER A 4 31.41 15.96 -21.25
CA SER A 4 30.99 15.10 -20.16
C SER A 4 29.64 15.61 -19.63
N HIS A 5 28.57 14.87 -19.89
CA HIS A 5 27.31 15.08 -19.18
C HIS A 5 27.36 14.33 -17.86
N ALA A 6 27.81 15.02 -16.82
CA ALA A 6 27.53 14.61 -15.46
C ALA A 6 26.03 14.91 -15.18
N HIS A 7 25.18 13.91 -15.28
CA HIS A 7 23.80 14.06 -14.81
C HIS A 7 23.84 14.18 -13.28
N SER A 8 23.30 15.30 -12.80
CA SER A 8 23.13 15.56 -11.37
C SER A 8 22.15 14.52 -10.78
N TYR A 9 22.37 14.17 -9.52
CA TYR A 9 21.45 13.29 -8.75
C TYR A 9 20.00 13.77 -8.80
N ALA A 10 19.77 15.08 -8.98
CA ALA A 10 18.48 15.71 -9.20
C ALA A 10 17.79 15.29 -10.51
N ASP A 11 18.57 14.97 -11.57
CA ASP A 11 18.02 14.57 -12.88
C ASP A 11 17.54 13.11 -12.87
N LEU A 12 18.05 12.28 -11.95
CA LEU A 12 17.69 10.87 -11.84
C LEU A 12 16.34 10.65 -11.10
N LEU A 13 15.92 11.63 -10.30
CA LEU A 13 14.65 11.60 -9.55
C LEU A 13 13.45 12.04 -10.40
N SER A 14 13.65 12.56 -11.61
CA SER A 14 12.60 12.93 -12.56
C SER A 14 11.98 11.72 -13.31
N ILE A 15 12.45 10.50 -13.05
CA ILE A 15 12.11 9.31 -13.85
C ILE A 15 10.78 8.68 -13.41
N LEU A 16 10.28 8.96 -12.21
CA LEU A 16 8.90 8.69 -11.86
C LEU A 16 8.03 9.87 -12.33
N GLN A 17 7.57 9.86 -13.58
CA GLN A 17 6.55 10.81 -14.01
C GLN A 17 5.23 10.47 -13.34
N VAL A 18 5.02 11.06 -12.16
CA VAL A 18 3.72 11.03 -11.48
C VAL A 18 2.91 12.21 -12.02
N SER A 19 1.88 11.93 -12.77
CA SER A 19 0.90 12.94 -13.15
C SER A 19 0.11 13.33 -11.91
N SER A 20 0.50 14.40 -11.23
CA SER A 20 -0.12 14.85 -10.00
C SER A 20 -1.21 15.88 -10.24
N SER A 21 -2.43 15.52 -9.84
CA SER A 21 -3.41 16.48 -9.33
C SER A 21 -3.44 16.37 -7.81
N HIS A 22 -2.68 17.24 -7.15
CA HIS A 22 -2.72 17.54 -5.71
C HIS A 22 -2.52 16.40 -4.70
N THR A 23 -1.28 15.94 -4.52
CA THR A 23 -0.67 15.63 -3.20
C THR A 23 0.83 15.43 -3.44
N THR A 24 1.66 16.27 -2.87
CA THR A 24 3.11 16.21 -3.00
C THR A 24 3.65 15.01 -2.24
N VAL A 25 4.00 13.93 -2.96
CA VAL A 25 5.00 12.98 -2.44
C VAL A 25 6.33 13.76 -2.36
N PRO A 26 7.04 13.77 -1.23
CA PRO A 26 8.34 14.42 -1.16
C PRO A 26 9.25 13.86 -2.25
N LYS A 27 9.81 14.72 -3.09
CA LYS A 27 10.51 14.39 -4.35
C LYS A 27 11.85 13.66 -4.15
N GLU A 28 12.21 13.36 -2.90
CA GLU A 28 13.55 12.85 -2.52
C GLU A 28 13.52 11.70 -1.50
N GLU A 29 12.37 11.10 -1.22
CA GLU A 29 12.31 10.02 -0.24
C GLU A 29 12.52 8.66 -0.92
N ILE A 30 13.54 7.92 -0.45
CA ILE A 30 13.80 6.55 -0.89
C ILE A 30 13.02 5.61 0.02
N TYR A 31 12.25 4.72 -0.58
CA TYR A 31 11.50 3.67 0.10
C TYR A 31 12.14 2.31 -0.13
N ASP A 32 12.09 1.43 0.88
CA ASP A 32 12.47 0.03 0.74
C ASP A 32 11.43 -0.74 -0.08
N LEU A 33 10.16 -0.27 -0.02
CA LEU A 33 9.05 -0.81 -0.81
C LEU A 33 8.13 0.29 -1.28
N LEU A 34 7.93 0.38 -2.60
CA LEU A 34 6.93 1.24 -3.21
C LEU A 34 5.89 0.38 -3.93
N GLY A 35 4.64 0.39 -3.43
CA GLY A 35 3.54 -0.38 -4.02
C GLY A 35 2.74 0.44 -5.03
N ILE A 36 2.41 -0.15 -6.19
CA ILE A 36 1.58 0.50 -7.22
C ILE A 36 0.17 -0.09 -7.19
N GLY A 37 -0.82 0.79 -7.01
CA GLY A 37 -2.20 0.47 -6.71
C GLY A 37 -2.42 0.22 -5.21
N TYR A 38 -3.62 0.53 -4.70
CA TYR A 38 -3.96 0.32 -3.28
C TYR A 38 -5.28 -0.45 -3.15
N GLY A 39 -5.28 -1.69 -3.66
CA GLY A 39 -6.36 -2.65 -3.47
C GLY A 39 -6.22 -3.44 -2.16
N PRO A 40 -7.11 -4.43 -1.89
CA PRO A 40 -7.08 -5.21 -0.66
C PRO A 40 -5.76 -5.92 -0.37
N ALA A 41 -5.02 -6.34 -1.40
CA ALA A 41 -3.72 -7.01 -1.23
C ALA A 41 -2.68 -6.04 -0.65
N HIS A 42 -2.53 -4.84 -1.23
CA HIS A 42 -1.61 -3.82 -0.70
C HIS A 42 -2.10 -3.24 0.62
N LEU A 43 -3.40 -3.13 0.83
CA LEU A 43 -3.95 -2.77 2.14
C LEU A 43 -3.57 -3.81 3.21
N ALA A 44 -3.71 -5.11 2.93
CA ALA A 44 -3.28 -6.17 3.85
C ALA A 44 -1.77 -6.14 4.10
N LEU A 45 -0.96 -5.91 3.06
CA LEU A 45 0.49 -5.79 3.18
C LEU A 45 0.89 -4.58 4.02
N SER A 46 0.28 -3.41 3.80
CA SER A 46 0.58 -2.20 4.57
C SER A 46 0.23 -2.36 6.06
N ILE A 47 -0.87 -3.07 6.37
CA ILE A 47 -1.21 -3.42 7.76
C ILE A 47 -0.17 -4.38 8.33
N ALA A 48 0.22 -5.42 7.59
CA ALA A 48 1.22 -6.38 8.03
C ALA A 48 2.56 -5.70 8.35
N LEU A 49 3.02 -4.80 7.50
CA LEU A 49 4.25 -4.03 7.74
C LEU A 49 4.12 -3.12 8.98
N ARG A 50 2.99 -2.47 9.16
CA ARG A 50 2.73 -1.62 10.35
C ARG A 50 2.75 -2.40 11.66
N GLU A 51 2.24 -3.63 11.65
CA GLU A 51 2.16 -4.51 12.82
C GLU A 51 3.41 -5.37 13.01
N SER A 52 4.35 -5.40 12.04
CA SER A 52 5.58 -6.17 12.13
C SER A 52 6.59 -5.49 13.07
N THR A 53 7.05 -6.23 14.07
CA THR A 53 8.13 -5.80 14.95
C THR A 53 9.44 -5.67 14.17
N GLU A 54 9.74 -6.64 13.31
CA GLU A 54 10.96 -6.69 12.50
C GLU A 54 11.04 -5.50 11.53
N ALA A 55 9.92 -5.15 10.87
CA ALA A 55 9.89 -4.00 9.97
C ALA A 55 10.11 -2.69 10.73
N ASN A 56 9.53 -2.55 11.93
CA ASN A 56 9.68 -1.37 12.78
C ASN A 56 11.11 -1.25 13.32
N GLU A 57 11.72 -2.34 13.78
CA GLU A 57 13.11 -2.37 14.25
C GLU A 57 14.11 -2.08 13.12
N ALA A 58 13.85 -2.58 11.91
CA ALA A 58 14.65 -2.30 10.72
C ALA A 58 14.41 -0.90 10.15
N ASN A 59 13.47 -0.11 10.69
CA ASN A 59 13.04 1.18 10.15
C ASN A 59 12.65 1.09 8.66
N PHE A 60 11.94 0.00 8.30
CA PHE A 60 11.54 -0.31 6.93
C PHE A 60 10.52 0.70 6.41
N LYS A 61 10.88 1.43 5.37
CA LYS A 61 10.04 2.46 4.76
C LYS A 61 9.22 1.90 3.60
N SER A 62 7.91 1.92 3.75
CA SER A 62 7.00 1.52 2.68
C SER A 62 5.99 2.62 2.36
N HIS A 63 5.63 2.74 1.08
CA HIS A 63 4.58 3.65 0.64
C HIS A 63 3.82 3.07 -0.55
N PHE A 64 2.58 3.51 -0.75
CA PHE A 64 1.73 3.02 -1.84
C PHE A 64 1.19 4.19 -2.66
N LEU A 65 1.11 3.99 -3.97
CA LEU A 65 0.57 4.98 -4.91
C LEU A 65 -0.70 4.43 -5.53
N GLU A 66 -1.81 5.15 -5.42
CA GLU A 66 -3.10 4.75 -5.99
C GLU A 66 -3.61 5.80 -6.97
N LYS A 67 -3.94 5.38 -8.18
CA LYS A 67 -4.46 6.25 -9.24
C LYS A 67 -5.79 6.91 -8.89
N ARG A 68 -6.69 6.20 -8.20
CA ARG A 68 -7.98 6.76 -7.78
C ARG A 68 -7.79 7.75 -6.64
N GLY A 69 -8.69 8.71 -6.54
CA GLY A 69 -8.70 9.69 -5.46
C GLY A 69 -9.14 9.12 -4.08
N HIS A 70 -9.44 7.83 -4.00
CA HIS A 70 -9.86 7.15 -2.77
C HIS A 70 -9.74 5.63 -2.92
N PHE A 71 -9.77 4.93 -1.79
CA PHE A 71 -9.85 3.47 -1.77
C PHE A 71 -11.13 2.97 -2.44
N ALA A 72 -11.02 2.03 -3.39
CA ALA A 72 -12.15 1.38 -4.03
C ALA A 72 -11.87 -0.11 -4.28
N TRP A 73 -12.85 -0.95 -3.96
CA TRP A 73 -12.81 -2.39 -4.24
C TRP A 73 -13.95 -2.79 -5.15
N HIS A 74 -13.65 -3.08 -6.41
CA HIS A 74 -14.60 -3.52 -7.45
C HIS A 74 -15.95 -2.78 -7.42
N PRO A 75 -15.98 -1.44 -7.55
CA PRO A 75 -17.21 -0.66 -7.37
C PRO A 75 -18.33 -1.06 -8.35
N ALA A 76 -17.98 -1.52 -9.56
CA ALA A 76 -18.93 -1.99 -10.55
C ALA A 76 -19.61 -3.34 -10.19
N LEU A 77 -19.11 -4.06 -9.17
CA LEU A 77 -19.64 -5.37 -8.76
C LEU A 77 -20.46 -5.32 -7.45
N LEU A 78 -20.89 -4.13 -7.03
CA LEU A 78 -21.73 -3.95 -5.84
C LEU A 78 -23.24 -4.10 -6.18
N LEU A 79 -23.59 -5.23 -6.78
CA LEU A 79 -24.96 -5.55 -7.14
C LEU A 79 -25.85 -5.73 -5.88
N PRO A 80 -27.13 -5.34 -5.92
CA PRO A 80 -28.06 -5.60 -4.83
C PRO A 80 -28.10 -7.10 -4.48
N GLY A 81 -28.05 -7.44 -3.19
CA GLY A 81 -28.10 -8.82 -2.70
C GLY A 81 -26.82 -9.63 -2.88
N SER A 82 -25.78 -9.09 -3.53
CA SER A 82 -24.51 -9.82 -3.71
C SER A 82 -23.78 -10.05 -2.37
N GLN A 83 -23.27 -11.27 -2.20
CA GLN A 83 -22.58 -11.74 -1.00
C GLN A 83 -21.16 -12.21 -1.33
N LEU A 84 -20.32 -12.35 -0.32
CA LEU A 84 -19.08 -13.08 -0.44
C LEU A 84 -19.33 -14.58 -0.50
N GLN A 85 -18.43 -15.30 -1.16
CA GLN A 85 -18.45 -16.77 -1.23
C GLN A 85 -17.41 -17.40 -0.29
N VAL A 86 -16.77 -16.59 0.54
CA VAL A 86 -15.70 -17.00 1.45
C VAL A 86 -16.02 -16.60 2.88
N SER A 87 -15.45 -17.35 3.81
CA SER A 87 -15.53 -17.05 5.25
C SER A 87 -15.01 -15.64 5.55
N PRO A 88 -15.67 -14.88 6.43
CA PRO A 88 -15.19 -13.57 6.89
C PRO A 88 -13.87 -13.64 7.66
N LEU A 89 -13.44 -14.83 8.10
CA LEU A 89 -12.11 -15.06 8.70
C LEU A 89 -10.97 -14.96 7.67
N LYS A 90 -11.27 -14.98 6.37
CA LYS A 90 -10.31 -14.68 5.29
C LYS A 90 -10.28 -13.17 4.99
N ASP A 91 -10.23 -12.40 6.05
CA ASP A 91 -10.11 -10.94 6.00
C ASP A 91 -8.65 -10.48 5.77
N LEU A 92 -8.37 -9.22 6.01
CA LEU A 92 -7.04 -8.64 5.77
C LEU A 92 -5.94 -9.17 6.70
N VAL A 93 -6.31 -9.73 7.86
CA VAL A 93 -5.37 -9.94 8.97
C VAL A 93 -5.54 -11.26 9.73
N THR A 94 -6.76 -11.78 9.88
CA THR A 94 -7.07 -12.86 10.84
C THR A 94 -6.24 -14.12 10.64
N LEU A 95 -5.90 -14.48 9.39
CA LEU A 95 -5.06 -15.65 9.13
C LEU A 95 -3.59 -15.47 9.54
N ARG A 96 -3.12 -14.22 9.60
CA ARG A 96 -1.77 -13.87 10.03
C ARG A 96 -1.75 -13.60 11.54
N ASP A 97 -2.67 -12.77 12.00
CA ASP A 97 -2.80 -12.37 13.41
C ASP A 97 -4.28 -12.21 13.78
N PRO A 98 -4.89 -13.19 14.47
CA PRO A 98 -6.29 -13.11 14.86
C PRO A 98 -6.56 -12.04 15.95
N THR A 99 -5.52 -11.47 16.56
CA THR A 99 -5.64 -10.42 17.59
C THR A 99 -5.61 -9.00 16.99
N SER A 100 -5.27 -8.88 15.69
CA SER A 100 -5.18 -7.60 15.01
C SER A 100 -6.47 -6.78 15.12
N THR A 101 -6.29 -5.49 15.39
CA THR A 101 -7.40 -4.53 15.47
C THR A 101 -8.01 -4.19 14.10
N TYR A 102 -7.44 -4.70 13.01
CA TYR A 102 -7.94 -4.54 11.65
C TYR A 102 -8.83 -5.68 11.17
N SER A 103 -9.19 -6.66 12.03
CA SER A 103 -10.05 -7.77 11.65
C SER A 103 -11.47 -7.34 11.30
N PHE A 104 -12.17 -8.13 10.47
CA PHE A 104 -13.56 -7.88 10.11
C PHE A 104 -14.49 -7.90 11.35
N TYR A 105 -14.23 -8.78 12.29
CA TYR A 105 -15.02 -8.84 13.52
C TYR A 105 -14.78 -7.64 14.42
N ASN A 106 -13.55 -7.11 14.47
CA ASN A 106 -13.28 -5.89 15.20
C ASN A 106 -13.93 -4.65 14.54
N TYR A 107 -13.98 -4.61 13.21
CA TYR A 107 -14.78 -3.62 12.47
C TYR A 107 -16.25 -3.67 12.88
N LEU A 108 -16.87 -4.85 12.91
CA LEU A 108 -18.26 -5.01 13.35
C LEU A 108 -18.47 -4.60 14.79
N HIS A 109 -17.55 -4.98 15.68
CA HIS A 109 -17.58 -4.60 17.09
C HIS A 109 -17.52 -3.09 17.28
N SER A 110 -16.55 -2.43 16.65
CA SER A 110 -16.35 -0.97 16.75
C SER A 110 -17.54 -0.15 16.20
N HIS A 111 -18.40 -0.76 15.39
CA HIS A 111 -19.62 -0.14 14.86
C HIS A 111 -20.90 -0.62 15.56
N GLY A 112 -20.81 -1.35 16.67
CA GLY A 112 -21.95 -1.88 17.40
C GLY A 112 -22.79 -2.91 16.61
N ARG A 113 -22.19 -3.57 15.61
CA ARG A 113 -22.90 -4.44 14.65
C ARG A 113 -22.59 -5.93 14.85
N LEU A 114 -21.65 -6.29 15.75
CA LEU A 114 -21.18 -7.66 15.90
C LEU A 114 -22.31 -8.61 16.31
N ALA A 115 -23.07 -8.28 17.35
CA ALA A 115 -24.18 -9.14 17.81
C ALA A 115 -25.24 -9.35 16.72
N ARG A 116 -25.60 -8.27 15.99
CA ARG A 116 -26.53 -8.38 14.87
C ARG A 116 -25.98 -9.27 13.75
N TYR A 117 -24.68 -9.21 13.50
CA TYR A 117 -24.03 -10.03 12.46
C TYR A 117 -24.04 -11.52 12.86
N ILE A 118 -23.68 -11.85 14.11
CA ILE A 118 -23.67 -13.24 14.61
C ILE A 118 -25.05 -13.87 14.54
N ASN A 119 -26.10 -13.10 14.81
CA ASN A 119 -27.49 -13.58 14.79
C ASN A 119 -28.12 -13.68 13.37
N LYS A 120 -27.37 -13.40 12.31
CA LYS A 120 -27.82 -13.65 10.94
C LYS A 120 -27.69 -15.14 10.62
N GLU A 121 -28.70 -15.70 9.96
CA GLU A 121 -28.67 -17.08 9.47
C GLU A 121 -27.57 -17.31 8.40
N GLN A 122 -27.22 -16.27 7.66
CA GLN A 122 -26.17 -16.32 6.63
C GLN A 122 -24.84 -15.87 7.25
N GLY A 123 -23.92 -16.80 7.45
CA GLY A 123 -22.60 -16.58 8.05
C GLY A 123 -21.60 -15.80 7.17
N VAL A 124 -22.03 -15.29 5.99
CA VAL A 124 -21.17 -14.53 5.07
C VAL A 124 -21.63 -13.08 4.95
N PRO A 125 -20.69 -12.12 4.84
CA PRO A 125 -21.05 -10.71 4.68
C PRO A 125 -21.55 -10.42 3.25
N SER A 126 -22.40 -9.40 3.11
CA SER A 126 -22.69 -8.83 1.79
C SER A 126 -21.43 -8.16 1.22
N ARG A 127 -21.36 -8.07 -0.12
CA ARG A 127 -20.26 -7.33 -0.76
C ARG A 127 -20.23 -5.86 -0.32
N ARG A 128 -21.37 -5.24 -0.07
CA ARG A 128 -21.47 -3.87 0.46
C ARG A 128 -20.86 -3.75 1.86
N GLU A 129 -21.18 -4.68 2.75
CA GLU A 129 -20.62 -4.70 4.12
C GLU A 129 -19.12 -4.92 4.10
N TRP A 130 -18.64 -5.83 3.25
CA TRP A 130 -17.23 -6.09 3.06
C TRP A 130 -16.47 -4.87 2.50
N THR A 131 -17.04 -4.19 1.50
CA THR A 131 -16.49 -2.93 0.97
C THR A 131 -16.38 -1.86 2.05
N SER A 132 -17.40 -1.75 2.93
CA SER A 132 -17.37 -0.80 4.05
C SER A 132 -16.27 -1.13 5.06
N TYR A 133 -16.04 -2.41 5.33
CA TYR A 133 -14.93 -2.89 6.15
C TYR A 133 -13.57 -2.52 5.53
N LEU A 134 -13.36 -2.85 4.26
CA LEU A 134 -12.11 -2.53 3.56
C LEU A 134 -11.84 -1.01 3.54
N ALA A 135 -12.87 -0.21 3.27
CA ALA A 135 -12.76 1.24 3.30
C ALA A 135 -12.47 1.79 4.71
N TRP A 136 -13.01 1.16 5.75
CA TRP A 136 -12.68 1.51 7.14
C TRP A 136 -11.23 1.22 7.46
N ALA A 137 -10.71 0.05 7.07
CA ALA A 137 -9.31 -0.29 7.25
C ALA A 137 -8.38 0.65 6.46
N ALA A 138 -8.72 0.94 5.19
CA ALA A 138 -7.96 1.86 4.35
C ALA A 138 -7.87 3.28 4.93
N ARG A 139 -8.97 3.81 5.51
CA ARG A 139 -8.92 5.12 6.21
C ARG A 139 -7.97 5.14 7.39
N ARG A 140 -7.82 4.05 8.12
CA ARG A 140 -6.87 3.93 9.25
C ARG A 140 -5.41 3.79 8.79
N MET A 141 -5.21 3.51 7.50
CA MET A 141 -3.91 3.37 6.83
C MET A 141 -3.62 4.52 5.86
N ASN A 142 -4.32 5.65 5.99
CA ASN A 142 -4.26 6.74 5.01
C ASN A 142 -2.88 7.40 4.89
N ASP A 143 -2.05 7.30 5.90
CA ASP A 143 -0.65 7.75 5.93
C ASP A 143 0.30 6.85 5.11
N ALA A 144 -0.10 5.60 4.84
CA ALA A 144 0.69 4.67 4.05
C ALA A 144 0.50 4.84 2.52
N VAL A 145 -0.46 5.65 2.07
CA VAL A 145 -0.85 5.73 0.66
C VAL A 145 -1.04 7.17 0.18
N SER A 146 -0.58 7.45 -1.03
CA SER A 146 -0.93 8.67 -1.77
C SER A 146 -1.95 8.33 -2.86
N TYR A 147 -3.13 8.94 -2.76
CA TYR A 147 -4.20 8.81 -3.75
C TYR A 147 -4.05 9.84 -4.88
N GLY A 148 -4.64 9.54 -6.04
CA GLY A 148 -4.59 10.41 -7.22
C GLY A 148 -3.23 10.37 -7.93
N GLN A 149 -2.44 9.32 -7.70
CA GLN A 149 -1.11 9.12 -8.27
C GLN A 149 -1.15 8.07 -9.37
N ASP A 150 -1.02 8.50 -10.62
CA ASP A 150 -0.98 7.61 -11.79
C ASP A 150 0.48 7.33 -12.17
N VAL A 151 0.96 6.12 -11.87
CA VAL A 151 2.31 5.70 -12.25
C VAL A 151 2.30 5.29 -13.71
N VAL A 152 3.00 6.03 -14.54
CA VAL A 152 3.03 5.84 -16.00
C VAL A 152 4.25 5.04 -16.47
N SER A 153 5.35 5.05 -15.72
CA SER A 153 6.55 4.26 -16.04
C SER A 153 7.37 3.93 -14.80
N ILE A 154 8.17 2.88 -14.90
CA ILE A 154 9.18 2.49 -13.92
C ILE A 154 10.44 2.20 -14.71
N GLU A 155 11.54 2.84 -14.34
CA GLU A 155 12.82 2.64 -15.00
C GLU A 155 13.90 2.24 -13.99
N PRO A 156 14.80 1.31 -14.33
CA PRO A 156 15.90 0.94 -13.47
C PRO A 156 16.87 2.13 -13.33
N LEU A 157 17.23 2.45 -12.09
CA LEU A 157 18.28 3.41 -11.81
C LEU A 157 19.63 2.74 -12.01
N THR A 158 20.37 3.14 -13.08
CA THR A 158 21.76 2.74 -13.25
C THR A 158 22.61 3.65 -12.37
N LEU A 159 23.02 3.16 -11.20
CA LEU A 159 24.06 3.84 -10.43
C LEU A 159 25.31 3.83 -11.28
N ALA A 160 25.78 5.00 -11.69
CA ALA A 160 27.08 5.14 -12.33
C ALA A 160 28.10 4.51 -11.39
N SER A 161 28.79 3.47 -11.87
CA SER A 161 29.85 2.78 -11.14
C SER A 161 30.74 3.82 -10.47
N ALA A 162 30.86 3.75 -9.14
CA ALA A 162 31.89 4.49 -8.43
C ALA A 162 33.23 4.10 -9.08
N ALA A 163 33.95 5.08 -9.60
CA ALA A 163 35.20 4.89 -10.31
C ALA A 163 36.17 4.07 -9.47
N PRO A 164 36.87 3.07 -10.04
CA PRO A 164 37.96 2.39 -9.36
C PRO A 164 39.22 3.31 -9.42
N ASP A 165 39.37 4.17 -8.46
CA ASP A 165 40.64 4.85 -8.19
C ASP A 165 41.10 4.50 -6.79
N ALA A 166 41.60 3.29 -6.64
CA ALA A 166 42.60 2.98 -5.62
C ALA A 166 43.90 2.58 -6.36
N LYS A 167 44.76 3.55 -6.56
CA LYS A 167 46.15 3.29 -6.92
C LYS A 167 46.76 2.32 -5.89
N GLN A 168 47.07 1.11 -6.34
CA GLN A 168 48.05 0.27 -5.68
C GLN A 168 49.43 0.90 -5.90
N ASP A 169 49.93 1.59 -4.91
CA ASP A 169 51.38 1.84 -4.80
C ASP A 169 52.04 0.53 -4.37
N VAL A 170 52.73 -0.06 -5.32
CA VAL A 170 53.65 -1.17 -5.09
C VAL A 170 55.00 -0.60 -4.60
N LEU A 171 55.42 -0.99 -3.44
CA LEU A 171 56.81 -1.05 -3.02
C LEU A 171 57.23 -2.50 -2.77
#